data_4a7edde3d4d4cd71094ce0576c878d69
#
_entry.id   4a7edde3d4d4cd71094ce0576c878d69
#
_cell.length_a   1.000
_cell.length_b   1.000
_cell.length_c   1.000
_cell.angle_alpha   90.00
_cell.angle_beta   90.00
_cell.angle_gamma   90.00
#
_symmetry.space_group_name_H-M   'P 1'
#
loop_
_entity.id
_entity.type
_entity.pdbx_description
1 polymer ?
#
loop_
_entity_poly.entity_id
_entity_poly.type
_entity_poly.pdbx_seq_one_letter_code
_entity_poly.pdbx_strand_id
1 'polypeptide(L)'
;MGGTPQKLYFGYGSNLWLDQMSHRCPSSPHLGLGRLKGHKWFINSRGYANIARSPSPSPSRSEAEEVWGLVYQLTPEDEATLDINEGVPYAYEKREITVEFWEKGTGVVGGDGDKDKKRGEEREMLVYIDFERDKGGFKPREEYIVRMNRGIDDALKEGVPKRYVDEVLRGYIPAEEQSMEVQKLAEKQAGGFRDESGVVPTRVTAEAVGSGVDLLKVGGGGGGGGVKGIRGVLDGRE
;
A
#
# COMPACT_ATOMS: atom_id res chain seq x y z
N MET A 1 -3.06 28.12 18.10
CA MET A 1 -2.08 27.05 17.78
C MET A 1 -2.65 26.27 16.62
N GLY A 2 -2.19 26.55 15.38
CA GLY A 2 -2.62 25.82 14.19
C GLY A 2 -1.90 24.48 14.18
N GLY A 3 -2.59 23.40 14.55
CA GLY A 3 -2.08 22.05 14.36
C GLY A 3 -1.87 21.82 12.87
N THR A 4 -0.73 21.23 12.49
CA THR A 4 -0.49 20.76 11.12
C THR A 4 -1.68 19.90 10.72
N PRO A 5 -2.28 20.10 9.54
CA PRO A 5 -3.40 19.25 9.11
C PRO A 5 -2.92 17.80 9.07
N GLN A 6 -3.56 16.97 9.90
CA GLN A 6 -3.21 15.56 10.02
C GLN A 6 -3.77 14.83 8.81
N LYS A 7 -2.91 14.10 8.11
CA LYS A 7 -3.27 13.37 6.91
C LYS A 7 -3.93 12.03 7.27
N LEU A 8 -5.04 11.72 6.62
CA LEU A 8 -5.66 10.40 6.73
C LEU A 8 -4.99 9.43 5.75
N TYR A 9 -4.78 8.19 6.17
CA TYR A 9 -4.21 7.12 5.37
C TYR A 9 -5.16 5.92 5.34
N PHE A 10 -5.40 5.39 4.14
CA PHE A 10 -6.22 4.21 3.91
C PHE A 10 -5.33 2.99 3.61
N GLY A 11 -5.23 2.08 4.57
CA GLY A 11 -4.48 0.83 4.46
C GLY A 11 -5.36 -0.34 4.05
N TYR A 12 -5.11 -0.93 2.89
CA TYR A 12 -5.90 -2.02 2.32
C TYR A 12 -5.13 -3.34 2.13
N GLY A 13 -3.83 -3.33 2.40
CA GLY A 13 -2.92 -4.49 2.31
C GLY A 13 -2.50 -4.98 3.69
N SER A 14 -1.22 -5.39 3.85
CA SER A 14 -0.72 -5.87 5.15
C SER A 14 -0.80 -4.83 6.28
N ASN A 15 -0.99 -3.56 5.96
CA ASN A 15 -1.27 -2.50 6.93
C ASN A 15 -2.70 -2.59 7.55
N LEU A 16 -3.47 -3.61 7.20
CA LEU A 16 -4.62 -4.09 7.99
C LEU A 16 -4.19 -4.70 9.33
N TRP A 17 -2.96 -5.16 9.46
CA TRP A 17 -2.42 -5.70 10.70
C TRP A 17 -2.02 -4.56 11.64
N LEU A 18 -2.77 -4.38 12.72
CA LEU A 18 -2.63 -3.27 13.66
C LEU A 18 -1.26 -3.26 14.36
N ASP A 19 -0.76 -4.44 14.71
CA ASP A 19 0.57 -4.56 15.33
C ASP A 19 1.68 -4.13 14.37
N GLN A 20 1.61 -4.51 13.07
CA GLN A 20 2.52 -4.01 12.05
C GLN A 20 2.50 -2.49 11.95
N MET A 21 1.31 -1.88 11.96
CA MET A 21 1.19 -0.42 11.91
C MET A 21 1.72 0.24 13.17
N SER A 22 1.54 -0.35 14.33
CA SER A 22 2.09 0.19 15.60
C SER A 22 3.62 0.25 15.60
N HIS A 23 4.28 -0.67 14.89
CA HIS A 23 5.74 -0.66 14.74
C HIS A 23 6.23 0.32 13.66
N ARG A 24 5.49 0.43 12.54
CA ARG A 24 5.89 1.31 11.42
C ARG A 24 5.55 2.77 11.66
N CYS A 25 4.41 3.01 12.29
CA CYS A 25 3.81 4.32 12.45
C CYS A 25 3.28 4.48 13.89
N PRO A 26 4.18 4.53 14.90
CA PRO A 26 3.80 4.48 16.31
C PRO A 26 2.99 5.70 16.78
N SER A 27 3.06 6.82 16.04
CA SER A 27 2.33 8.05 16.36
C SER A 27 1.04 8.20 15.54
N SER A 28 0.64 7.16 14.77
CA SER A 28 -0.48 7.20 13.84
C SER A 28 -1.61 6.28 14.32
N PRO A 29 -2.54 6.78 15.15
CA PRO A 29 -3.61 5.97 15.69
C PRO A 29 -4.56 5.45 14.60
N HIS A 30 -5.09 4.24 14.82
CA HIS A 30 -6.19 3.69 14.04
C HIS A 30 -7.49 4.44 14.38
N LEU A 31 -8.15 5.00 13.35
CA LEU A 31 -9.34 5.83 13.49
C LEU A 31 -10.64 5.09 13.17
N GLY A 32 -10.61 4.05 12.34
CA GLY A 32 -11.81 3.35 11.93
C GLY A 32 -11.69 2.66 10.58
N LEU A 33 -12.82 2.49 9.91
CA LEU A 33 -12.95 1.76 8.65
C LEU A 33 -13.03 2.68 7.46
N GLY A 34 -12.47 2.23 6.34
CA GLY A 34 -12.63 2.87 5.04
C GLY A 34 -13.19 1.93 3.99
N ARG A 35 -13.97 2.49 3.06
CA ARG A 35 -14.43 1.78 1.87
C ARG A 35 -14.16 2.62 0.63
N LEU A 36 -13.34 2.08 -0.27
CA LEU A 36 -13.03 2.68 -1.57
C LEU A 36 -13.86 2.00 -2.66
N LYS A 37 -14.81 2.70 -3.23
CA LYS A 37 -15.71 2.21 -4.29
C LYS A 37 -15.05 2.30 -5.66
N GLY A 38 -15.50 1.46 -6.59
CA GLY A 38 -15.05 1.46 -7.99
C GLY A 38 -13.62 1.01 -8.19
N HIS A 39 -13.07 0.27 -7.24
CA HIS A 39 -11.73 -0.33 -7.30
C HIS A 39 -11.79 -1.82 -7.02
N LYS A 40 -10.86 -2.56 -7.63
CA LYS A 40 -10.65 -3.99 -7.40
C LYS A 40 -9.35 -4.20 -6.65
N TRP A 41 -9.40 -5.10 -5.68
CA TRP A 41 -8.24 -5.57 -4.92
C TRP A 41 -7.65 -6.81 -5.59
N PHE A 42 -6.32 -6.92 -5.64
CA PHE A 42 -5.62 -8.09 -6.19
C PHE A 42 -4.18 -8.17 -5.69
N ILE A 43 -3.52 -9.30 -5.99
CA ILE A 43 -2.07 -9.47 -5.82
C ILE A 43 -1.38 -9.16 -7.14
N ASN A 44 -0.43 -8.21 -7.14
CA ASN A 44 0.36 -7.81 -8.29
C ASN A 44 1.55 -8.76 -8.55
N SER A 45 2.32 -8.52 -9.61
CA SER A 45 3.47 -9.38 -10.01
C SER A 45 4.62 -9.41 -8.99
N ARG A 46 4.67 -8.49 -8.03
CA ARG A 46 5.62 -8.52 -6.91
C ARG A 46 5.20 -9.49 -5.80
N GLY A 47 3.95 -9.94 -5.80
CA GLY A 47 3.36 -10.79 -4.76
C GLY A 47 2.78 -10.01 -3.58
N TYR A 48 2.45 -8.74 -3.77
CA TYR A 48 1.85 -7.86 -2.76
C TYR A 48 0.49 -7.31 -3.20
N ALA A 49 -0.31 -6.85 -2.25
CA ALA A 49 -1.60 -6.24 -2.53
C ALA A 49 -1.49 -4.98 -3.37
N ASN A 50 -2.40 -4.84 -4.29
CA ASN A 50 -2.59 -3.63 -5.06
C ASN A 50 -4.07 -3.41 -5.35
N ILE A 51 -4.41 -2.21 -5.79
CA ILE A 51 -5.75 -1.86 -6.23
C ILE A 51 -5.70 -1.20 -7.60
N ALA A 52 -6.73 -1.40 -8.40
CA ALA A 52 -6.91 -0.69 -9.65
C ALA A 52 -8.37 -0.27 -9.83
N ARG A 53 -8.58 0.85 -10.51
CA ARG A 53 -9.91 1.34 -10.82
C ARG A 53 -10.65 0.34 -11.71
N SER A 54 -11.89 0.04 -11.39
CA SER A 54 -12.74 -0.80 -12.22
C SER A 54 -13.13 -0.05 -13.49
N PRO A 55 -12.89 -0.60 -14.70
CA PRO A 55 -13.16 0.11 -15.95
C PRO A 55 -14.64 0.35 -16.23
N SER A 56 -15.52 -0.40 -15.60
CA SER A 56 -16.97 -0.25 -15.70
C SER A 56 -17.58 -0.63 -14.36
N PRO A 57 -17.98 0.33 -13.54
CA PRO A 57 -18.71 -0.01 -12.32
C PRO A 57 -20.04 -0.66 -12.75
N SER A 58 -20.18 -1.95 -12.46
CA SER A 58 -21.43 -2.66 -12.70
C SER A 58 -22.54 -2.05 -11.85
N PRO A 59 -23.76 -1.86 -12.39
CA PRO A 59 -24.91 -1.44 -11.60
C PRO A 59 -25.29 -2.44 -10.50
N SER A 60 -24.92 -3.71 -10.67
CA SER A 60 -24.98 -4.73 -9.63
C SER A 60 -23.76 -4.57 -8.72
N ARG A 61 -23.96 -4.04 -7.53
CA ARG A 61 -22.95 -3.95 -6.47
C ARG A 61 -22.36 -5.32 -6.18
N SER A 62 -21.22 -5.68 -6.80
CA SER A 62 -20.43 -6.81 -6.34
C SER A 62 -19.40 -6.29 -5.34
N GLU A 63 -19.17 -7.00 -4.25
CA GLU A 63 -18.10 -6.74 -3.28
C GLU A 63 -16.72 -6.66 -3.97
N ALA A 64 -16.60 -7.28 -5.15
CA ALA A 64 -15.39 -7.24 -5.99
C ALA A 64 -15.07 -5.85 -6.59
N GLU A 65 -15.99 -4.89 -6.51
CA GLU A 65 -15.80 -3.51 -7.01
C GLU A 65 -15.64 -2.49 -5.86
N GLU A 66 -15.40 -2.96 -4.67
CA GLU A 66 -15.07 -2.09 -3.54
C GLU A 66 -13.91 -2.70 -2.74
N VAL A 67 -13.13 -1.83 -2.14
CA VAL A 67 -11.98 -2.21 -1.30
C VAL A 67 -12.22 -1.69 0.10
N TRP A 68 -12.21 -2.60 1.06
CA TRP A 68 -12.28 -2.27 2.48
C TRP A 68 -10.89 -2.23 3.10
N GLY A 69 -10.72 -1.33 4.07
CA GLY A 69 -9.44 -1.15 4.75
C GLY A 69 -9.59 -0.45 6.08
N LEU A 70 -8.46 -0.23 6.73
CA LEU A 70 -8.37 0.51 7.99
C LEU A 70 -7.84 1.92 7.72
N VAL A 71 -8.34 2.89 8.50
CA VAL A 71 -7.98 4.30 8.37
C VAL A 71 -7.14 4.72 9.55
N TYR A 72 -6.02 5.38 9.26
CA TYR A 72 -5.06 5.88 10.24
C TYR A 72 -4.87 7.39 10.09
N GLN A 73 -4.50 8.03 11.18
CA GLN A 73 -4.12 9.44 11.20
C GLN A 73 -2.61 9.54 11.18
N LEU A 74 -2.02 9.88 10.03
CA LEU A 74 -0.56 9.96 9.89
C LEU A 74 0.00 11.27 10.44
N THR A 75 1.10 11.17 11.18
CA THR A 75 2.02 12.28 11.38
C THR A 75 2.98 12.38 10.18
N PRO A 76 3.62 13.54 9.94
CA PRO A 76 4.61 13.68 8.87
C PRO A 76 5.80 12.70 9.00
N GLU A 77 6.22 12.41 10.21
CA GLU A 77 7.32 11.49 10.52
C GLU A 77 6.95 10.04 10.19
N ASP A 78 5.73 9.63 10.54
CA ASP A 78 5.23 8.30 10.24
C ASP A 78 4.93 8.14 8.73
N GLU A 79 4.46 9.21 8.05
CA GLU A 79 4.31 9.22 6.59
C GLU A 79 5.66 8.99 5.90
N ALA A 80 6.73 9.66 6.33
CA ALA A 80 8.06 9.46 5.77
C ALA A 80 8.56 8.02 5.97
N THR A 81 8.31 7.43 7.14
CA THR A 81 8.63 6.03 7.42
C THR A 81 7.82 5.08 6.53
N LEU A 82 6.54 5.38 6.33
CA LEU A 82 5.65 4.60 5.49
C LEU A 82 6.06 4.67 4.01
N ASP A 83 6.47 5.84 3.51
CA ASP A 83 7.01 6.02 2.17
C ASP A 83 8.18 5.08 1.89
N ILE A 84 9.08 4.89 2.86
CA ILE A 84 10.20 3.95 2.77
C ILE A 84 9.70 2.51 2.71
N ASN A 85 8.76 2.14 3.59
CA ASN A 85 8.19 0.79 3.64
C ASN A 85 7.40 0.44 2.38
N GLU A 86 6.73 1.41 1.76
CA GLU A 86 6.01 1.24 0.51
C GLU A 86 6.91 1.34 -0.73
N GLY A 87 8.18 1.73 -0.53
CA GLY A 87 9.18 1.83 -1.61
C GLY A 87 8.87 2.93 -2.62
N VAL A 88 8.36 4.05 -2.14
CA VAL A 88 8.07 5.24 -2.97
C VAL A 88 9.37 5.83 -3.51
N PRO A 89 9.42 6.23 -4.78
CA PRO A 89 8.37 6.18 -5.81
C PRO A 89 8.43 4.91 -6.69
N TYR A 90 9.30 3.94 -6.40
CA TYR A 90 9.63 2.84 -7.31
C TYR A 90 8.61 1.70 -7.30
N ALA A 91 8.02 1.45 -6.14
CA ALA A 91 7.07 0.34 -5.94
C ALA A 91 5.63 0.83 -5.91
N TYR A 92 5.37 1.85 -5.11
CA TYR A 92 4.07 2.49 -5.03
C TYR A 92 4.19 3.99 -5.22
N GLU A 93 3.11 4.60 -5.71
CA GLU A 93 2.91 6.04 -5.78
C GLU A 93 1.84 6.47 -4.78
N LYS A 94 1.98 7.70 -4.28
CA LYS A 94 0.99 8.32 -3.39
C LYS A 94 -0.14 8.95 -4.19
N ARG A 95 -1.38 8.72 -3.77
CA ARG A 95 -2.56 9.38 -4.31
C ARG A 95 -3.48 9.81 -3.18
N GLU A 96 -4.13 10.95 -3.37
CA GLU A 96 -5.26 11.39 -2.55
C GLU A 96 -6.55 10.93 -3.23
N ILE A 97 -7.35 10.14 -2.53
CA ILE A 97 -8.58 9.54 -3.09
C ILE A 97 -9.70 9.68 -2.07
N THR A 98 -10.90 9.96 -2.54
CA THR A 98 -12.11 10.00 -1.71
C THR A 98 -12.47 8.58 -1.26
N VAL A 99 -12.47 8.36 0.05
CA VAL A 99 -12.82 7.10 0.72
C VAL A 99 -14.00 7.37 1.63
N GLU A 100 -14.97 6.47 1.64
CA GLU A 100 -16.07 6.50 2.61
C GLU A 100 -15.58 5.99 3.95
N PHE A 101 -15.72 6.79 5.00
CA PHE A 101 -15.09 6.59 6.32
C PHE A 101 -16.14 6.42 7.42
N TRP A 102 -15.88 5.50 8.31
CA TRP A 102 -16.60 5.30 9.57
C TRP A 102 -15.63 5.35 10.73
N GLU A 103 -15.88 6.26 11.67
CA GLU A 103 -15.08 6.38 12.86
C GLU A 103 -15.25 5.18 13.78
N LYS A 104 -14.16 4.78 14.44
CA LYS A 104 -14.14 3.67 15.40
C LYS A 104 -15.18 3.86 16.51
N GLY A 105 -15.92 2.79 16.81
CA GLY A 105 -16.96 2.79 17.83
C GLY A 105 -18.31 3.36 17.38
N THR A 106 -18.46 3.81 16.13
CA THR A 106 -19.76 4.33 15.65
C THR A 106 -20.76 3.24 15.25
N GLY A 107 -20.44 1.97 15.53
CA GLY A 107 -21.34 0.84 15.31
C GLY A 107 -21.66 0.64 13.83
N VAL A 108 -20.64 0.34 13.05
CA VAL A 108 -20.79 0.24 11.62
C VAL A 108 -20.87 -1.17 11.13
N VAL A 109 -21.66 -1.23 10.09
CA VAL A 109 -21.67 -2.26 9.08
C VAL A 109 -22.20 -3.58 9.60
N GLY A 110 -23.47 -3.56 9.87
CA GLY A 110 -24.26 -4.78 9.92
C GLY A 110 -24.03 -5.63 8.69
N GLY A 111 -24.00 -6.93 8.86
CA GLY A 111 -24.04 -7.92 7.80
C GLY A 111 -25.23 -7.66 6.86
N ASP A 112 -25.28 -8.42 5.77
CA ASP A 112 -26.37 -8.39 4.79
C ASP A 112 -27.74 -8.31 5.46
N GLY A 113 -28.47 -7.21 5.22
CA GLY A 113 -29.85 -7.07 5.63
C GLY A 113 -30.20 -5.94 6.59
N ASP A 114 -29.22 -5.23 7.15
CA ASP A 114 -29.50 -4.12 8.05
C ASP A 114 -29.94 -2.88 7.28
N LYS A 115 -31.21 -2.49 7.48
CA LYS A 115 -31.82 -1.32 6.85
C LYS A 115 -31.33 0.01 7.46
N ASP A 116 -30.66 -0.05 8.59
CA ASP A 116 -30.16 1.10 9.34
C ASP A 116 -28.66 1.40 9.09
N LYS A 117 -28.13 0.97 7.94
CA LYS A 117 -26.72 1.26 7.56
C LYS A 117 -26.45 2.75 7.56
N LYS A 118 -25.74 3.23 8.56
CA LYS A 118 -25.25 4.59 8.59
C LYS A 118 -24.24 4.77 7.44
N ARG A 119 -24.54 5.69 6.52
CA ARG A 119 -23.60 6.05 5.45
C ARG A 119 -22.33 6.63 6.07
N GLY A 120 -21.18 6.19 5.60
CA GLY A 120 -19.91 6.76 6.01
C GLY A 120 -19.74 8.19 5.46
N GLU A 121 -18.83 8.93 6.07
CA GLU A 121 -18.46 10.26 5.62
C GLU A 121 -17.41 10.16 4.52
N GLU A 122 -17.57 10.88 3.42
CA GLU A 122 -16.57 10.94 2.36
C GLU A 122 -15.40 11.83 2.79
N ARG A 123 -14.17 11.28 2.76
CA ARG A 123 -12.92 11.94 3.14
C ARG A 123 -11.83 11.67 2.11
N GLU A 124 -11.05 12.70 1.80
CA GLU A 124 -9.81 12.53 1.04
C GLU A 124 -8.75 11.86 1.91
N MET A 125 -8.13 10.80 1.39
CA MET A 125 -7.14 10.01 2.12
C MET A 125 -5.96 9.66 1.24
N LEU A 126 -4.78 9.61 1.84
CA LEU A 126 -3.58 9.06 1.23
C LEU A 126 -3.77 7.56 0.97
N VAL A 127 -3.47 7.13 -0.24
CA VAL A 127 -3.49 5.73 -0.68
C VAL A 127 -2.22 5.44 -1.48
N TYR A 128 -1.54 4.33 -1.21
CA TYR A 128 -0.40 3.87 -1.99
C TYR A 128 -0.87 2.91 -3.08
N ILE A 129 -0.55 3.19 -4.34
CA ILE A 129 -0.99 2.41 -5.51
C ILE A 129 0.19 2.15 -6.43
N ASP A 130 0.36 0.92 -6.88
CA ASP A 130 1.33 0.52 -7.88
C ASP A 130 0.69 0.56 -9.29
N PHE A 131 0.91 1.66 -10.01
CA PHE A 131 0.32 1.87 -11.34
C PHE A 131 1.04 1.10 -12.46
N GLU A 132 2.29 0.71 -12.24
CA GLU A 132 3.03 -0.06 -13.24
C GLU A 132 2.60 -1.53 -13.27
N ARG A 133 2.17 -2.05 -12.13
CA ARG A 133 1.77 -3.45 -11.95
C ARG A 133 0.28 -3.55 -11.64
N ASP A 134 -0.53 -3.03 -12.54
CA ASP A 134 -1.99 -2.90 -12.45
C ASP A 134 -2.77 -4.19 -12.76
N LYS A 135 -2.06 -5.31 -13.03
CA LYS A 135 -2.64 -6.62 -13.32
C LYS A 135 -2.55 -7.55 -12.11
N GLY A 136 -3.66 -8.22 -11.84
CA GLY A 136 -3.78 -9.25 -10.81
C GLY A 136 -3.55 -10.67 -11.34
N GLY A 137 -3.83 -11.66 -10.48
CA GLY A 137 -3.72 -13.09 -10.80
C GLY A 137 -2.38 -13.71 -10.43
N PHE A 138 -1.54 -12.99 -9.72
CA PHE A 138 -0.27 -13.51 -9.21
C PHE A 138 -0.45 -14.11 -7.82
N LYS A 139 0.50 -14.97 -7.43
CA LYS A 139 0.52 -15.56 -6.09
C LYS A 139 1.13 -14.59 -5.09
N PRO A 140 0.58 -14.52 -3.88
CA PRO A 140 1.20 -13.77 -2.79
C PRO A 140 2.50 -14.43 -2.35
N ARG A 141 3.43 -13.65 -1.80
CA ARG A 141 4.61 -14.18 -1.12
C ARG A 141 4.19 -14.89 0.17
N GLU A 142 4.90 -15.94 0.53
CA GLU A 142 4.56 -16.75 1.72
C GLU A 142 4.53 -15.91 3.01
N GLU A 143 5.54 -15.07 3.22
CA GLU A 143 5.59 -14.16 4.36
C GLU A 143 4.45 -13.12 4.34
N TYR A 144 4.03 -12.70 3.14
CA TYR A 144 2.93 -11.77 2.96
C TYR A 144 1.58 -12.41 3.31
N ILE A 145 1.42 -13.71 3.04
CA ILE A 145 0.22 -14.47 3.47
C ILE A 145 0.07 -14.38 5.00
N VAL A 146 1.15 -14.54 5.76
CA VAL A 146 1.11 -14.44 7.24
C VAL A 146 0.67 -13.05 7.67
N ARG A 147 1.30 -12.01 7.13
CA ARG A 147 0.95 -10.61 7.48
C ARG A 147 -0.50 -10.28 7.11
N MET A 148 -0.94 -10.72 5.93
CA MET A 148 -2.33 -10.54 5.50
C MET A 148 -3.31 -11.30 6.39
N ASN A 149 -3.03 -12.53 6.79
CA ASN A 149 -3.92 -13.29 7.69
C ASN A 149 -4.09 -12.58 9.03
N ARG A 150 -3.01 -12.11 9.64
CA ARG A 150 -3.07 -11.31 10.88
C ARG A 150 -3.86 -10.01 10.67
N GLY A 151 -3.64 -9.34 9.52
CA GLY A 151 -4.39 -8.14 9.15
C GLY A 151 -5.88 -8.40 8.89
N ILE A 152 -6.23 -9.53 8.28
CA ILE A 152 -7.62 -9.95 8.08
C ILE A 152 -8.32 -10.19 9.42
N ASP A 153 -7.64 -10.84 10.37
CA ASP A 153 -8.18 -11.09 11.70
C ASP A 153 -8.46 -9.77 12.44
N ASP A 154 -7.57 -8.80 12.35
CA ASP A 154 -7.77 -7.49 12.94
C ASP A 154 -8.87 -6.70 12.21
N ALA A 155 -8.87 -6.70 10.88
CA ALA A 155 -9.88 -6.04 10.08
C ALA A 155 -11.30 -6.56 10.36
N LEU A 156 -11.46 -7.87 10.55
CA LEU A 156 -12.74 -8.47 10.94
C LEU A 156 -13.19 -8.01 12.34
N LYS A 157 -12.27 -7.93 13.31
CA LYS A 157 -12.57 -7.41 14.67
C LYS A 157 -12.98 -5.94 14.64
N GLU A 158 -12.38 -5.16 13.74
CA GLU A 158 -12.69 -3.74 13.57
C GLU A 158 -13.96 -3.51 12.72
N GLY A 159 -14.54 -4.56 12.11
CA GLY A 159 -15.84 -4.51 11.44
C GLY A 159 -15.81 -4.50 9.91
N VAL A 160 -14.68 -4.82 9.29
CA VAL A 160 -14.65 -5.10 7.84
C VAL A 160 -15.61 -6.26 7.55
N PRO A 161 -16.49 -6.14 6.53
CA PRO A 161 -17.48 -7.17 6.25
C PRO A 161 -16.85 -8.53 5.97
N LYS A 162 -17.31 -9.56 6.69
CA LYS A 162 -16.84 -10.93 6.47
C LYS A 162 -17.02 -11.37 5.01
N ARG A 163 -18.11 -10.97 4.38
CA ARG A 163 -18.39 -11.26 2.98
C ARG A 163 -17.28 -10.71 2.06
N TYR A 164 -16.80 -9.48 2.28
CA TYR A 164 -15.66 -8.93 1.52
C TYR A 164 -14.40 -9.78 1.71
N VAL A 165 -14.12 -10.20 2.92
CA VAL A 165 -12.99 -11.09 3.20
C VAL A 165 -13.13 -12.41 2.44
N ASP A 166 -14.30 -13.06 2.52
CA ASP A 166 -14.54 -14.36 1.89
C ASP A 166 -14.52 -14.30 0.35
N GLU A 167 -15.17 -13.28 -0.23
CA GLU A 167 -15.35 -13.18 -1.68
C GLU A 167 -14.14 -12.52 -2.40
N VAL A 168 -13.40 -11.64 -1.70
CA VAL A 168 -12.29 -10.91 -2.31
C VAL A 168 -10.94 -11.37 -1.78
N LEU A 169 -10.68 -11.19 -0.48
CA LEU A 169 -9.33 -11.44 0.06
C LEU A 169 -8.96 -12.92 0.04
N ARG A 170 -9.90 -13.81 0.39
CA ARG A 170 -9.67 -15.27 0.43
C ARG A 170 -9.50 -15.89 -0.95
N GLY A 171 -9.88 -15.20 -2.01
CA GLY A 171 -9.54 -15.61 -3.39
C GLY A 171 -8.05 -15.55 -3.72
N TYR A 172 -7.26 -14.79 -2.94
CA TYR A 172 -5.81 -14.63 -3.11
C TYR A 172 -5.01 -15.09 -1.89
N ILE A 173 -5.52 -14.88 -0.70
CA ILE A 173 -4.81 -15.13 0.57
C ILE A 173 -5.41 -16.37 1.23
N PRO A 174 -4.74 -17.53 1.16
CA PRO A 174 -5.20 -18.74 1.85
C PRO A 174 -5.15 -18.55 3.37
N ALA A 175 -6.08 -19.21 4.08
CA ALA A 175 -6.15 -19.17 5.53
C ALA A 175 -5.16 -20.14 6.23
N GLU A 176 -4.36 -20.85 5.45
CA GLU A 176 -3.44 -21.88 5.95
C GLU A 176 -2.29 -21.26 6.74
N GLU A 177 -1.91 -21.93 7.82
CA GLU A 177 -0.73 -21.56 8.59
C GLU A 177 0.53 -21.85 7.78
N GLN A 178 1.47 -20.91 7.83
CA GLN A 178 2.79 -21.03 7.22
C GLN A 178 3.81 -21.61 8.22
N SER A 179 4.94 -22.10 7.72
CA SER A 179 6.02 -22.63 8.57
C SER A 179 6.53 -21.60 9.57
N MET A 180 7.18 -22.07 10.64
CA MET A 180 7.76 -21.18 11.67
C MET A 180 8.81 -20.22 11.11
N GLU A 181 9.57 -20.64 10.09
CA GLU A 181 10.55 -19.80 9.40
C GLU A 181 9.89 -18.66 8.65
N VAL A 182 8.79 -18.96 7.94
CA VAL A 182 8.01 -17.95 7.22
C VAL A 182 7.33 -16.99 8.19
N GLN A 183 6.82 -17.48 9.32
CA GLN A 183 6.25 -16.63 10.37
C GLN A 183 7.28 -15.64 10.94
N LYS A 184 8.51 -16.10 11.25
CA LYS A 184 9.60 -15.23 11.72
C LYS A 184 10.00 -14.20 10.66
N LEU A 185 10.01 -14.59 9.37
CA LEU A 185 10.27 -13.64 8.28
C LEU A 185 9.18 -12.59 8.22
N ALA A 186 7.91 -12.97 8.34
CA ALA A 186 6.78 -12.06 8.35
C ALA A 186 6.86 -11.02 9.50
N GLU A 187 7.24 -11.45 10.70
CA GLU A 187 7.45 -10.57 11.85
C GLU A 187 8.60 -9.58 11.60
N LYS A 188 9.71 -10.04 11.02
CA LYS A 188 10.81 -9.16 10.64
C LYS A 188 10.38 -8.13 9.59
N GLN A 189 9.61 -8.55 8.58
CA GLN A 189 9.08 -7.66 7.54
C GLN A 189 8.00 -6.70 8.05
N ALA A 190 7.31 -7.05 9.13
CA ALA A 190 6.34 -6.15 9.78
C ALA A 190 7.01 -4.94 10.42
N GLY A 191 8.13 -5.14 11.14
CA GLY A 191 8.87 -4.06 11.80
C GLY A 191 9.69 -3.17 10.86
N GLY A 192 10.15 -3.72 9.72
CA GLY A 192 10.92 -2.97 8.72
C GLY A 192 10.92 -3.71 7.40
N PHE A 193 10.10 -3.25 6.46
CA PHE A 193 9.93 -3.90 5.18
C PHE A 193 11.18 -3.76 4.31
N ARG A 194 11.60 -4.87 3.73
CA ARG A 194 12.66 -4.92 2.73
C ARG A 194 12.08 -5.54 1.46
N ASP A 195 12.05 -4.76 0.38
CA ASP A 195 11.59 -5.27 -0.91
C ASP A 195 12.58 -6.28 -1.51
N GLU A 196 12.14 -7.52 -1.65
CA GLU A 196 12.91 -8.60 -2.27
C GLU A 196 12.51 -8.84 -3.74
N SER A 197 11.60 -8.01 -4.29
CA SER A 197 11.17 -8.11 -5.69
C SER A 197 12.18 -7.54 -6.68
N GLY A 198 13.17 -6.78 -6.19
CA GLY A 198 14.18 -6.10 -7.01
C GLY A 198 13.69 -4.79 -7.65
N VAL A 199 12.47 -4.36 -7.36
CA VAL A 199 11.89 -3.12 -7.89
C VAL A 199 12.44 -1.90 -7.16
N VAL A 200 12.64 -1.98 -5.84
CA VAL A 200 13.24 -0.90 -5.05
C VAL A 200 14.76 -1.07 -5.03
N PRO A 201 15.53 -0.07 -5.48
CA PRO A 201 16.99 -0.14 -5.48
C PRO A 201 17.55 -0.34 -4.06
N THR A 202 18.45 -1.30 -3.89
CA THR A 202 19.02 -1.66 -2.58
C THR A 202 19.73 -0.49 -1.87
N ARG A 203 20.22 0.50 -2.62
CA ARG A 203 20.88 1.68 -2.06
C ARG A 203 19.93 2.64 -1.33
N VAL A 204 18.67 2.73 -1.77
CA VAL A 204 17.68 3.62 -1.16
C VAL A 204 17.31 3.17 0.25
N THR A 205 17.29 1.85 0.49
CA THR A 205 16.96 1.29 1.81
C THR A 205 18.08 1.43 2.84
N ALA A 206 19.34 1.56 2.43
CA ALA A 206 20.49 1.67 3.33
C ALA A 206 20.75 3.11 3.78
N GLU A 207 20.49 4.08 2.92
CA GLU A 207 20.71 5.52 3.22
C GLU A 207 19.58 6.12 4.07
N ALA A 208 18.35 5.64 3.90
CA ALA A 208 17.20 6.13 4.65
C ALA A 208 17.19 5.70 6.14
N VAL A 209 17.89 4.64 6.49
CA VAL A 209 18.02 4.16 7.88
C VAL A 209 19.14 4.87 8.64
N GLY A 210 20.07 5.55 7.94
CA GLY A 210 21.28 6.13 8.51
C GLY A 210 21.32 7.65 8.62
N SER A 211 20.41 8.37 7.97
CA SER A 211 20.45 9.85 8.03
C SER A 211 19.06 10.41 7.78
N GLY A 212 18.54 11.16 8.75
CA GLY A 212 17.39 12.05 8.54
C GLY A 212 17.79 13.22 7.65
N VAL A 213 17.99 13.00 6.34
CA VAL A 213 18.41 14.02 5.39
C VAL A 213 17.72 13.84 4.04
N ASP A 214 16.90 14.81 3.76
CA ASP A 214 16.57 15.46 2.47
C ASP A 214 16.79 14.65 1.18
N LEU A 215 15.77 13.91 0.75
CA LEU A 215 15.68 13.20 -0.52
C LEU A 215 15.34 14.11 -1.73
N LEU A 216 15.45 15.45 -1.59
CA LEU A 216 15.07 16.42 -2.62
C LEU A 216 16.23 16.95 -3.49
N LYS A 217 17.43 16.36 -3.45
CA LYS A 217 18.58 16.82 -4.25
C LYS A 217 19.31 15.70 -4.98
N VAL A 218 18.66 15.00 -5.91
CA VAL A 218 19.36 14.28 -6.99
C VAL A 218 18.56 14.44 -8.29
N GLY A 219 18.76 15.55 -8.94
CA GLY A 219 18.19 15.79 -10.25
C GLY A 219 18.63 17.15 -10.78
N GLY A 220 19.86 17.26 -11.28
CA GLY A 220 20.29 18.47 -11.99
C GLY A 220 21.81 18.71 -11.90
N GLY A 221 22.53 18.06 -12.77
CA GLY A 221 23.95 18.33 -12.95
C GLY A 221 24.34 18.12 -14.41
N GLY A 222 23.97 19.08 -15.26
CA GLY A 222 24.54 19.17 -16.59
C GLY A 222 26.01 19.55 -16.47
N GLY A 223 26.88 18.82 -17.16
CA GLY A 223 28.30 19.10 -17.31
C GLY A 223 28.68 18.87 -18.75
N GLY A 224 28.71 19.96 -19.51
CA GLY A 224 29.28 19.97 -20.83
C GLY A 224 30.81 19.78 -20.78
N GLY A 225 31.32 19.12 -21.78
CA GLY A 225 32.78 18.93 -21.93
C GLY A 225 33.12 18.33 -23.29
N GLY A 226 33.37 19.24 -24.24
CA GLY A 226 34.55 19.24 -25.04
C GLY A 226 34.67 18.25 -26.21
N VAL A 227 34.22 18.69 -27.35
CA VAL A 227 34.61 18.20 -28.68
C VAL A 227 36.11 18.31 -28.86
N LYS A 228 36.79 17.25 -29.20
CA LYS A 228 38.04 17.30 -29.98
C LYS A 228 37.91 16.34 -31.18
N GLY A 229 37.82 16.94 -32.35
CA GLY A 229 37.85 16.27 -33.60
C GLY A 229 39.21 15.66 -33.89
N ILE A 230 39.21 14.57 -34.61
CA ILE A 230 40.34 14.08 -35.42
C ILE A 230 39.83 13.84 -36.82
N ARG A 231 40.44 14.61 -37.74
CA ARG A 231 40.36 14.46 -39.20
C ARG A 231 41.21 13.28 -39.67
N GLY A 232 40.85 12.74 -40.78
CA GLY A 232 41.71 11.99 -41.71
C GLY A 232 41.25 10.54 -41.89
N VAL A 233 41.19 9.94 -43.03
CA VAL A 233 41.61 10.22 -44.42
C VAL A 233 40.85 9.19 -45.26
N LEU A 234 40.49 9.57 -46.46
CA LEU A 234 39.97 8.81 -47.57
C LEU A 234 40.92 7.68 -47.97
N ASP A 235 40.35 6.59 -48.42
CA ASP A 235 40.66 5.81 -49.65
C ASP A 235 39.90 4.47 -49.52
N GLY A 236 39.11 3.92 -50.49
CA GLY A 236 39.27 3.90 -51.89
C GLY A 236 39.24 2.42 -52.34
N ARG A 237 38.25 2.02 -53.20
CA ARG A 237 38.19 0.80 -54.01
C ARG A 237 37.82 -0.49 -53.27
N GLU A 238 36.92 -1.33 -53.78
CA GLU A 238 36.27 -1.64 -55.10
C GLU A 238 34.83 -2.06 -54.83
#